data_1e71f96d808b993bec86fe06838194bf
#
_entry.id   1e71f96d808b993bec86fe06838194bf
#
_cell.length_a   1.000
_cell.length_b   1.000
_cell.length_c   1.000
_cell.angle_alpha   90.00
_cell.angle_beta   90.00
_cell.angle_gamma   90.00
#
_symmetry.space_group_name_H-M   'P 1'
#
loop_
_entity.id
_entity.type
_entity.pdbx_description
1 polymer ?
#
loop_
_entity_poly.entity_id
_entity_poly.type
_entity_poly.pdbx_seq_one_letter_code
_entity_poly.pdbx_strand_id
1 'polypeptide(L)'
;ANITAVYDVSVSGADVILTAKAPAANVSNLNIAISNGTCAGLTTVSTSTNTTAGVAPVKQQENIYVTGTIGTAGNAAVVVTAAGMANSPITLSVPVSSGDSAATVASKVNAALAQNSDITDFFTISPDNGRYVRLTAKVAADNDPTMNISIANGTCTGLTAITTSTVDASGNVGTKQVETATVSGSISYNWTYNLYYQNLPTRDGQSYGSTFFLGKTVPGLKFTTPPPTGAAITASFALEYPFKTSNNLLRFTYSVQLQRG
;
A
#
# COMPACT_ATOMS: atom_id res chain seq x y z
N ALA A 1 -10.14 1.93 -14.45
CA ALA A 1 -8.75 1.62 -14.05
C ALA A 1 -8.78 0.41 -13.12
N ASN A 2 -7.83 -0.52 -13.28
CA ASN A 2 -7.73 -1.68 -12.38
C ASN A 2 -7.10 -1.21 -11.06
N ILE A 3 -7.83 -1.27 -9.96
CA ILE A 3 -7.38 -0.82 -8.65
C ILE A 3 -6.13 -1.59 -8.17
N THR A 4 -6.04 -2.87 -8.51
CA THR A 4 -4.91 -3.74 -8.14
C THR A 4 -3.60 -3.41 -8.87
N ALA A 5 -3.63 -2.53 -9.85
CA ALA A 5 -2.42 -2.00 -10.47
C ALA A 5 -1.67 -1.03 -9.53
N VAL A 6 -2.40 -0.31 -8.67
CA VAL A 6 -1.87 0.76 -7.82
C VAL A 6 -1.91 0.40 -6.33
N TYR A 7 -2.90 -0.40 -5.91
CA TYR A 7 -3.11 -0.78 -4.52
C TYR A 7 -3.11 -2.29 -4.35
N ASP A 8 -2.60 -2.74 -3.21
CA ASP A 8 -2.86 -4.07 -2.66
C ASP A 8 -4.17 -4.02 -1.89
N VAL A 9 -5.02 -5.04 -2.12
CA VAL A 9 -6.31 -5.19 -1.43
C VAL A 9 -6.18 -6.31 -0.41
N SER A 10 -6.54 -6.03 0.83
CA SER A 10 -6.57 -7.03 1.90
C SER A 10 -7.82 -6.89 2.75
N VAL A 11 -8.10 -7.91 3.56
CA VAL A 11 -9.23 -7.95 4.48
C VAL A 11 -8.72 -8.34 5.85
N SER A 12 -9.17 -7.64 6.90
CA SER A 12 -8.88 -7.96 8.28
C SER A 12 -10.16 -7.85 9.11
N GLY A 13 -10.72 -8.99 9.51
CA GLY A 13 -12.03 -9.01 10.16
C GLY A 13 -13.12 -8.47 9.23
N ALA A 14 -13.74 -7.36 9.63
CA ALA A 14 -14.76 -6.67 8.83
C ALA A 14 -14.18 -5.55 7.93
N ASP A 15 -12.88 -5.30 7.98
CA ASP A 15 -12.26 -4.20 7.27
C ASP A 15 -11.79 -4.61 5.87
N VAL A 16 -12.11 -3.79 4.88
CA VAL A 16 -11.53 -3.79 3.55
C VAL A 16 -10.45 -2.73 3.53
N ILE A 17 -9.22 -3.13 3.21
CA ILE A 17 -8.03 -2.29 3.31
C ILE A 17 -7.38 -2.17 1.93
N LEU A 18 -7.13 -0.94 1.50
CA LEU A 18 -6.31 -0.62 0.35
C LEU A 18 -4.97 -0.08 0.83
N THR A 19 -3.87 -0.72 0.44
CA THR A 19 -2.51 -0.25 0.71
C THR A 19 -1.84 0.13 -0.60
N ALA A 20 -1.34 1.35 -0.72
CA ALA A 20 -0.59 1.76 -1.90
C ALA A 20 0.63 0.87 -2.12
N LYS A 21 0.90 0.48 -3.37
CA LYS A 21 2.06 -0.38 -3.69
C LYS A 21 3.39 0.34 -3.51
N ALA A 22 3.41 1.64 -3.73
CA ALA A 22 4.58 2.48 -3.56
C ALA A 22 4.26 3.68 -2.68
N PRO A 23 5.24 4.20 -1.93
CA PRO A 23 5.12 5.48 -1.25
C PRO A 23 4.88 6.60 -2.26
N ALA A 24 3.93 7.48 -1.96
CA ALA A 24 3.59 8.64 -2.78
C ALA A 24 2.91 9.71 -1.91
N ALA A 25 2.76 10.91 -2.44
CA ALA A 25 1.96 11.94 -1.77
C ALA A 25 0.53 11.44 -1.52
N ASN A 26 -0.05 11.86 -0.41
CA ASN A 26 -1.39 11.46 -0.02
C ASN A 26 -2.43 11.82 -1.08
N VAL A 27 -3.26 10.84 -1.46
CA VAL A 27 -4.40 11.02 -2.37
C VAL A 27 -5.63 11.29 -1.54
N SER A 28 -5.98 12.58 -1.37
CA SER A 28 -7.05 13.02 -0.46
C SER A 28 -8.46 12.58 -0.87
N ASN A 29 -8.66 12.20 -2.13
CA ASN A 29 -9.94 11.72 -2.67
C ASN A 29 -9.98 10.19 -2.86
N LEU A 30 -8.98 9.46 -2.36
CA LEU A 30 -9.06 8.00 -2.31
C LEU A 30 -10.19 7.61 -1.36
N ASN A 31 -11.09 6.76 -1.83
CA ASN A 31 -12.26 6.36 -1.06
C ASN A 31 -12.69 4.93 -1.40
N ILE A 32 -13.14 4.21 -0.39
CA ILE A 32 -13.82 2.92 -0.51
C ILE A 32 -15.26 3.14 -0.07
N ALA A 33 -16.20 3.01 -1.00
CA ALA A 33 -17.63 3.07 -0.69
C ALA A 33 -18.24 1.67 -0.78
N ILE A 34 -19.12 1.36 0.15
CA ILE A 34 -19.82 0.07 0.25
C ILE A 34 -21.31 0.34 0.32
N SER A 35 -22.07 -0.30 -0.55
CA SER A 35 -23.53 -0.16 -0.61
C SER A 35 -24.19 -1.51 -0.93
N ASN A 36 -25.50 -1.54 -0.66
CA ASN A 36 -26.35 -2.68 -0.97
C ASN A 36 -26.62 -2.76 -2.45
N GLY A 37 -25.99 -3.13 -3.39
CA GLY A 37 -26.36 -3.27 -4.81
C GLY A 37 -27.71 -3.95 -5.00
N THR A 38 -27.71 -5.26 -5.27
CA THR A 38 -28.91 -6.10 -5.35
C THR A 38 -29.20 -6.87 -4.05
N CYS A 39 -28.36 -6.73 -3.03
CA CYS A 39 -28.60 -7.31 -1.71
C CYS A 39 -29.23 -6.30 -0.75
N ALA A 40 -29.61 -6.74 0.44
CA ALA A 40 -30.07 -5.90 1.54
C ALA A 40 -29.39 -6.31 2.85
N GLY A 41 -29.30 -5.38 3.80
CA GLY A 41 -28.84 -5.65 5.15
C GLY A 41 -27.41 -5.15 5.46
N LEU A 42 -26.65 -4.68 4.47
CA LEU A 42 -25.39 -3.99 4.75
C LEU A 42 -25.66 -2.53 5.17
N THR A 43 -24.90 -2.05 6.10
CA THR A 43 -24.84 -0.62 6.40
C THR A 43 -24.00 0.06 5.31
N THR A 44 -24.58 1.08 4.68
CA THR A 44 -23.88 1.84 3.63
C THR A 44 -22.70 2.62 4.23
N VAL A 45 -21.52 2.45 3.65
CA VAL A 45 -20.32 3.23 3.94
C VAL A 45 -20.08 4.14 2.73
N SER A 46 -20.26 5.43 2.89
CA SER A 46 -20.05 6.40 1.81
C SER A 46 -18.60 6.91 1.76
N THR A 47 -17.91 6.90 2.91
CA THR A 47 -16.54 7.38 3.05
C THR A 47 -15.73 6.39 3.88
N SER A 48 -14.57 6.05 3.38
CA SER A 48 -13.57 5.28 4.10
C SER A 48 -12.71 6.18 5.00
N THR A 49 -11.85 5.59 5.79
CA THR A 49 -10.90 6.28 6.67
C THR A 49 -9.50 6.14 6.13
N ASN A 50 -8.81 7.27 5.93
CA ASN A 50 -7.38 7.27 5.70
C ASN A 50 -6.66 6.95 7.02
N THR A 51 -6.24 5.71 7.19
CA THR A 51 -5.58 5.22 8.41
C THR A 51 -4.08 5.50 8.40
N THR A 52 -3.48 5.68 7.22
CA THR A 52 -2.09 6.12 7.06
C THR A 52 -2.00 7.04 5.86
N ALA A 53 -1.62 8.29 6.10
CA ALA A 53 -1.40 9.24 5.01
C ALA A 53 -0.16 8.88 4.19
N GLY A 54 -0.27 8.97 2.89
CA GLY A 54 0.85 8.78 1.98
C GLY A 54 1.86 9.91 2.07
N VAL A 55 3.16 9.58 2.03
CA VAL A 55 4.26 10.54 1.96
C VAL A 55 5.14 10.18 0.76
N ALA A 56 5.43 11.16 -0.08
CA ALA A 56 6.35 10.96 -1.20
C ALA A 56 7.79 10.74 -0.69
N PRO A 57 8.55 9.83 -1.32
CA PRO A 57 9.96 9.66 -0.98
C PRO A 57 10.78 10.90 -1.38
N VAL A 58 11.78 11.23 -0.58
CA VAL A 58 12.70 12.35 -0.81
C VAL A 58 14.14 11.86 -0.82
N LYS A 59 14.88 12.26 -1.84
CA LYS A 59 16.32 11.99 -1.95
C LYS A 59 17.08 13.04 -1.15
N GLN A 60 18.02 12.60 -0.32
CA GLN A 60 18.86 13.53 0.44
C GLN A 60 19.75 14.37 -0.49
N GLN A 61 19.88 15.64 -0.17
CA GLN A 61 20.76 16.58 -0.89
C GLN A 61 21.69 17.29 0.08
N GLU A 62 22.97 17.35 -0.29
CA GLU A 62 24.01 18.07 0.41
C GLU A 62 24.62 19.12 -0.51
N ASN A 63 24.86 20.30 0.04
CA ASN A 63 25.46 21.43 -0.67
C ASN A 63 26.68 21.96 0.05
N ILE A 64 27.71 22.36 -0.72
CA ILE A 64 28.72 23.28 -0.26
C ILE A 64 28.77 24.50 -1.17
N TYR A 65 29.13 25.62 -0.59
CA TYR A 65 29.31 26.88 -1.29
C TYR A 65 30.78 27.29 -1.22
N VAL A 66 31.51 27.05 -2.32
CA VAL A 66 32.95 27.32 -2.40
C VAL A 66 33.22 28.81 -2.24
N THR A 67 34.20 29.14 -1.39
CA THR A 67 34.61 30.54 -1.14
C THR A 67 36.14 30.66 -1.17
N GLY A 68 36.59 31.87 -1.51
CA GLY A 68 38.00 32.19 -1.67
C GLY A 68 38.43 32.29 -3.14
N THR A 69 39.65 32.67 -3.34
CA THR A 69 40.36 32.68 -4.63
C THR A 69 41.72 32.05 -4.43
N ILE A 70 42.13 31.19 -5.34
CA ILE A 70 43.41 30.47 -5.21
C ILE A 70 44.58 31.44 -5.28
N GLY A 71 45.34 31.50 -4.20
CA GLY A 71 46.57 32.30 -4.13
C GLY A 71 47.75 31.57 -4.74
N THR A 72 47.98 30.33 -4.31
CA THR A 72 49.06 29.46 -4.82
C THR A 72 48.47 28.24 -5.48
N ALA A 73 48.91 27.90 -6.68
CA ALA A 73 48.52 26.71 -7.41
C ALA A 73 48.89 25.42 -6.61
N GLY A 74 48.10 24.40 -6.77
CA GLY A 74 48.26 23.11 -6.09
C GLY A 74 47.00 22.27 -6.21
N ASN A 75 46.68 21.49 -5.20
CA ASN A 75 45.49 20.68 -5.17
C ASN A 75 44.58 21.12 -4.01
N ALA A 76 43.30 21.28 -4.28
CA ALA A 76 42.25 21.29 -3.26
C ALA A 76 41.95 19.88 -2.79
N ALA A 77 41.74 19.70 -1.50
CA ALA A 77 41.30 18.42 -0.92
C ALA A 77 39.79 18.42 -0.77
N VAL A 78 39.11 17.45 -1.39
CA VAL A 78 37.66 17.28 -1.32
C VAL A 78 37.39 15.91 -0.71
N VAL A 79 36.56 15.86 0.34
CA VAL A 79 36.17 14.60 0.97
C VAL A 79 34.67 14.43 0.90
N VAL A 80 34.23 13.28 0.42
CA VAL A 80 32.81 12.89 0.35
C VAL A 80 32.58 11.71 1.29
N THR A 81 31.60 11.85 2.17
CA THR A 81 31.22 10.80 3.13
C THR A 81 29.73 10.51 2.97
N ALA A 82 29.35 9.24 2.95
CA ALA A 82 27.94 8.80 3.04
C ALA A 82 27.88 7.37 3.55
N ALA A 83 26.88 7.05 4.35
CA ALA A 83 26.62 5.67 4.76
C ALA A 83 26.17 4.85 3.54
N GLY A 84 26.78 3.67 3.37
CA GLY A 84 26.47 2.78 2.24
C GLY A 84 27.11 3.12 0.90
N MET A 85 27.83 4.25 0.78
CA MET A 85 28.66 4.55 -0.39
C MET A 85 29.93 3.68 -0.36
N ALA A 86 30.26 3.05 -1.48
CA ALA A 86 31.48 2.25 -1.58
C ALA A 86 32.72 3.12 -1.30
N ASN A 87 33.71 2.56 -0.61
CA ASN A 87 34.96 3.21 -0.24
C ASN A 87 34.83 4.55 0.52
N SER A 88 33.67 4.80 1.17
CA SER A 88 33.44 6.01 1.99
C SER A 88 34.32 6.00 3.26
N PRO A 89 34.98 7.13 3.64
CA PRO A 89 35.02 8.41 2.93
C PRO A 89 35.99 8.41 1.74
N ILE A 90 35.59 9.07 0.64
CA ILE A 90 36.42 9.23 -0.56
C ILE A 90 37.09 10.59 -0.54
N THR A 91 38.42 10.59 -0.69
CA THR A 91 39.22 11.82 -0.80
C THR A 91 39.66 12.03 -2.23
N LEU A 92 39.35 13.19 -2.80
CA LEU A 92 39.77 13.62 -4.12
C LEU A 92 40.80 14.74 -4.01
N SER A 93 41.80 14.67 -4.87
CA SER A 93 42.81 15.74 -5.04
C SER A 93 42.49 16.48 -6.32
N VAL A 94 41.99 17.73 -6.20
CA VAL A 94 41.51 18.52 -7.33
C VAL A 94 42.52 19.61 -7.70
N PRO A 95 43.16 19.52 -8.88
CA PRO A 95 44.14 20.49 -9.30
C PRO A 95 43.55 21.87 -9.56
N VAL A 96 44.12 22.89 -8.96
CA VAL A 96 43.71 24.29 -9.07
C VAL A 96 44.90 25.19 -9.38
N SER A 97 44.64 26.29 -10.11
CA SER A 97 45.65 27.24 -10.55
C SER A 97 45.58 28.53 -9.75
N SER A 98 46.69 29.25 -9.60
CA SER A 98 46.67 30.58 -9.01
C SER A 98 45.74 31.51 -9.80
N GLY A 99 44.89 32.25 -9.08
CA GLY A 99 43.86 33.10 -9.66
C GLY A 99 42.52 32.43 -9.96
N ASP A 100 42.39 31.08 -9.76
CA ASP A 100 41.10 30.41 -9.90
C ASP A 100 40.08 31.01 -8.92
N SER A 101 38.96 31.47 -9.46
CA SER A 101 37.85 31.97 -8.66
C SER A 101 37.11 30.81 -7.95
N ALA A 102 36.34 31.11 -6.93
CA ALA A 102 35.50 30.12 -6.24
C ALA A 102 34.58 29.35 -7.21
N ALA A 103 34.05 30.02 -8.25
CA ALA A 103 33.22 29.36 -9.28
C ALA A 103 34.05 28.39 -10.13
N THR A 104 35.26 28.78 -10.51
CA THR A 104 36.18 27.92 -11.26
C THR A 104 36.55 26.68 -10.43
N VAL A 105 36.84 26.87 -9.14
CA VAL A 105 37.13 25.76 -8.23
C VAL A 105 35.91 24.81 -8.09
N ALA A 106 34.70 25.35 -7.90
CA ALA A 106 33.48 24.53 -7.83
C ALA A 106 33.27 23.71 -9.11
N SER A 107 33.49 24.29 -10.28
CA SER A 107 33.42 23.58 -11.56
C SER A 107 34.45 22.46 -11.65
N LYS A 108 35.70 22.68 -11.23
CA LYS A 108 36.74 21.64 -11.19
C LYS A 108 36.41 20.54 -10.20
N VAL A 109 35.85 20.86 -9.04
CA VAL A 109 35.37 19.89 -8.05
C VAL A 109 34.25 19.05 -8.64
N ASN A 110 33.21 19.66 -9.25
CA ASN A 110 32.14 18.96 -9.91
C ASN A 110 32.65 17.97 -10.98
N ALA A 111 33.62 18.40 -11.79
CA ALA A 111 34.25 17.57 -12.81
C ALA A 111 34.99 16.38 -12.18
N ALA A 112 35.72 16.57 -11.08
CA ALA A 112 36.43 15.50 -10.37
C ALA A 112 35.47 14.50 -9.71
N LEU A 113 34.41 14.97 -9.09
CA LEU A 113 33.36 14.13 -8.51
C LEU A 113 32.70 13.26 -9.59
N ALA A 114 32.41 13.85 -10.77
CA ALA A 114 31.79 13.14 -11.88
C ALA A 114 32.68 12.04 -12.52
N GLN A 115 33.97 12.07 -12.28
CA GLN A 115 34.91 11.05 -12.77
C GLN A 115 35.11 9.87 -11.78
N ASN A 116 34.63 10.00 -10.55
CA ASN A 116 34.74 8.92 -9.57
C ASN A 116 33.48 8.04 -9.60
N SER A 117 33.66 6.77 -9.96
CA SER A 117 32.54 5.82 -10.09
C SER A 117 31.79 5.60 -8.78
N ASP A 118 32.48 5.44 -7.66
CA ASP A 118 31.82 5.19 -6.37
C ASP A 118 30.92 6.35 -5.96
N ILE A 119 31.35 7.59 -6.25
CA ILE A 119 30.55 8.80 -6.02
C ILE A 119 29.38 8.86 -7.01
N THR A 120 29.65 8.64 -8.30
CA THR A 120 28.58 8.74 -9.31
C THR A 120 27.59 7.59 -9.27
N ASP A 121 27.95 6.43 -8.72
CA ASP A 121 27.01 5.34 -8.49
C ASP A 121 26.04 5.64 -7.34
N PHE A 122 26.48 6.38 -6.34
CA PHE A 122 25.68 6.76 -5.18
C PHE A 122 24.94 8.10 -5.37
N PHE A 123 25.58 9.10 -5.98
CA PHE A 123 25.06 10.44 -6.15
C PHE A 123 24.81 10.83 -7.61
N THR A 124 23.84 11.71 -7.80
CA THR A 124 23.75 12.60 -8.95
C THR A 124 24.43 13.91 -8.57
N ILE A 125 25.40 14.32 -9.36
CA ILE A 125 26.11 15.58 -9.20
C ILE A 125 25.37 16.60 -10.06
N SER A 126 24.87 17.68 -9.44
CA SER A 126 24.18 18.72 -10.19
C SER A 126 25.21 19.52 -11.00
N PRO A 127 24.88 19.87 -12.24
CA PRO A 127 25.75 20.76 -13.04
C PRO A 127 25.95 22.07 -12.30
N ASP A 128 27.10 22.66 -12.54
CA ASP A 128 27.57 23.91 -11.93
C ASP A 128 26.52 25.02 -11.99
N ASN A 129 26.15 25.53 -10.82
CA ASN A 129 25.31 26.72 -10.68
C ASN A 129 26.14 27.80 -9.93
N GLY A 130 27.26 28.16 -10.52
CA GLY A 130 28.21 29.14 -9.97
C GLY A 130 29.16 28.51 -8.93
N ARG A 131 29.01 28.82 -7.64
CA ARG A 131 29.93 28.39 -6.58
C ARG A 131 29.43 27.16 -5.80
N TYR A 132 28.31 26.58 -6.23
CA TYR A 132 27.74 25.44 -5.51
C TYR A 132 28.28 24.12 -6.06
N VAL A 133 28.52 23.19 -5.13
CA VAL A 133 28.68 21.78 -5.40
C VAL A 133 27.53 21.06 -4.67
N ARG A 134 26.69 20.39 -5.41
CA ARG A 134 25.52 19.69 -4.87
C ARG A 134 25.58 18.20 -5.19
N LEU A 135 25.42 17.40 -4.14
CA LEU A 135 25.24 15.95 -4.23
C LEU A 135 23.79 15.61 -3.93
N THR A 136 23.15 14.85 -4.81
CA THR A 136 21.80 14.31 -4.59
C THR A 136 21.87 12.79 -4.59
N ALA A 137 21.47 12.15 -3.50
CA ALA A 137 21.42 10.70 -3.45
C ALA A 137 20.54 10.13 -4.57
N LYS A 138 20.97 9.06 -5.26
CA LYS A 138 20.19 8.46 -6.35
C LYS A 138 18.96 7.73 -5.85
N VAL A 139 19.00 7.21 -4.63
CA VAL A 139 17.93 6.48 -3.99
C VAL A 139 17.39 7.29 -2.82
N ALA A 140 16.08 7.39 -2.72
CA ALA A 140 15.45 7.95 -1.52
C ALA A 140 15.60 6.96 -0.37
N ALA A 141 16.13 7.44 0.73
CA ALA A 141 16.37 6.68 1.96
C ALA A 141 16.11 7.60 3.16
N ASP A 142 16.08 7.04 4.35
CA ASP A 142 16.05 7.86 5.56
C ASP A 142 17.30 8.74 5.62
N ASN A 143 17.15 9.89 6.28
CA ASN A 143 18.23 10.86 6.34
C ASN A 143 19.49 10.26 6.95
N ASP A 144 20.61 10.33 6.20
CA ASP A 144 21.93 9.94 6.66
C ASP A 144 22.62 11.15 7.31
N PRO A 145 22.74 11.21 8.65
CA PRO A 145 23.38 12.32 9.34
C PRO A 145 24.90 12.37 9.12
N THR A 146 25.50 11.35 8.53
CA THR A 146 26.93 11.27 8.22
C THR A 146 27.26 11.76 6.81
N MET A 147 26.22 11.92 5.95
CA MET A 147 26.40 12.41 4.59
C MET A 147 26.98 13.81 4.61
N ASN A 148 28.12 13.98 3.96
CA ASN A 148 28.87 15.22 3.98
C ASN A 148 29.77 15.36 2.77
N ILE A 149 29.93 16.58 2.30
CA ILE A 149 31.03 16.96 1.42
C ILE A 149 31.79 18.09 2.05
N SER A 150 33.13 18.00 2.06
CA SER A 150 34.01 19.04 2.58
C SER A 150 35.04 19.43 1.53
N ILE A 151 35.55 20.66 1.63
CA ILE A 151 36.60 21.18 0.78
C ILE A 151 37.58 21.99 1.61
N ALA A 152 38.85 21.80 1.35
CA ALA A 152 39.93 22.54 2.02
C ALA A 152 41.14 22.75 1.10
N ASN A 153 42.07 23.60 1.51
CA ASN A 153 43.37 23.67 0.90
C ASN A 153 44.14 22.35 1.17
N GLY A 154 44.45 21.62 0.12
CA GLY A 154 45.42 20.49 0.22
C GLY A 154 46.84 21.06 0.11
N THR A 155 47.40 21.11 -1.12
CA THR A 155 48.66 21.74 -1.41
C THR A 155 48.54 23.15 -2.00
N CYS A 156 47.32 23.62 -2.28
CA CYS A 156 47.02 24.98 -2.70
C CYS A 156 46.81 25.92 -1.50
N THR A 157 46.65 27.22 -1.76
CA THR A 157 46.23 28.20 -0.76
C THR A 157 45.10 29.09 -1.30
N GLY A 158 44.35 29.75 -0.42
CA GLY A 158 43.35 30.74 -0.78
C GLY A 158 41.89 30.27 -0.69
N LEU A 159 41.61 28.99 -0.47
CA LEU A 159 40.25 28.53 -0.17
C LEU A 159 39.93 28.76 1.31
N THR A 160 38.71 29.14 1.58
CA THR A 160 38.16 29.02 2.92
C THR A 160 37.69 27.56 3.10
N ALA A 161 38.26 26.88 4.11
CA ALA A 161 37.90 25.52 4.38
C ALA A 161 36.40 25.39 4.79
N ILE A 162 35.69 24.42 4.21
CA ILE A 162 34.32 24.07 4.53
C ILE A 162 34.37 22.60 4.98
N THR A 163 34.19 22.38 6.27
CA THR A 163 34.27 21.04 6.88
C THR A 163 32.94 20.30 6.90
N THR A 164 31.84 21.04 6.80
CA THR A 164 30.48 20.50 6.86
C THR A 164 29.64 21.07 5.76
N SER A 165 29.00 20.24 4.98
CA SER A 165 27.98 20.62 3.99
C SER A 165 26.68 21.03 4.66
N THR A 166 25.81 21.66 3.88
CA THR A 166 24.45 22.00 4.31
C THR A 166 23.47 21.03 3.70
N VAL A 167 22.61 20.43 4.55
CA VAL A 167 21.49 19.62 4.10
C VAL A 167 20.48 20.52 3.40
N ASP A 168 20.27 20.35 2.10
CA ASP A 168 19.29 21.08 1.31
C ASP A 168 17.93 20.35 1.31
N ALA A 169 17.97 19.04 1.31
CA ALA A 169 16.81 18.18 1.50
C ALA A 169 17.16 16.97 2.35
N SER A 170 16.42 16.76 3.43
CA SER A 170 16.54 15.55 4.24
C SER A 170 15.94 14.34 3.53
N GLY A 171 16.64 13.21 3.57
CA GLY A 171 16.19 11.96 3.00
C GLY A 171 14.94 11.41 3.71
N ASN A 172 14.06 10.76 2.94
CA ASN A 172 12.87 10.09 3.44
C ASN A 172 12.48 8.95 2.48
N VAL A 173 12.27 7.74 2.98
CA VAL A 173 11.80 6.60 2.17
C VAL A 173 10.35 6.75 1.70
N GLY A 174 9.62 7.71 2.26
CA GLY A 174 8.20 7.89 2.02
C GLY A 174 7.33 6.89 2.81
N THR A 175 6.02 7.08 2.73
CA THR A 175 5.03 6.25 3.41
C THR A 175 3.95 5.84 2.41
N LYS A 176 3.56 4.56 2.42
CA LYS A 176 2.45 4.05 1.62
C LYS A 176 1.13 4.50 2.27
N GLN A 177 0.23 5.06 1.45
CA GLN A 177 -1.12 5.37 1.91
C GLN A 177 -1.89 4.09 2.22
N VAL A 178 -2.65 4.11 3.32
CA VAL A 178 -3.59 3.05 3.70
C VAL A 178 -4.99 3.65 3.89
N GLU A 179 -5.96 3.08 3.20
CA GLU A 179 -7.36 3.46 3.27
C GLU A 179 -8.17 2.27 3.76
N THR A 180 -9.07 2.46 4.72
CA THR A 180 -9.84 1.39 5.37
C THR A 180 -11.33 1.71 5.37
N ALA A 181 -12.15 0.73 4.97
CA ALA A 181 -13.60 0.78 5.12
C ALA A 181 -14.08 -0.44 5.89
N THR A 182 -14.83 -0.22 6.97
CA THR A 182 -15.39 -1.30 7.79
C THR A 182 -16.75 -1.70 7.26
N VAL A 183 -16.92 -2.96 6.90
CA VAL A 183 -18.19 -3.56 6.49
C VAL A 183 -19.02 -3.88 7.74
N SER A 184 -20.24 -3.40 7.78
CA SER A 184 -21.18 -3.70 8.88
C SER A 184 -22.56 -4.06 8.34
N GLY A 185 -23.38 -4.67 9.20
CA GLY A 185 -24.68 -5.19 8.83
C GLY A 185 -24.66 -6.70 8.62
N SER A 186 -25.80 -7.26 8.24
CA SER A 186 -25.95 -8.68 7.95
C SER A 186 -26.85 -8.87 6.73
N ILE A 187 -26.37 -9.63 5.75
CA ILE A 187 -27.14 -9.96 4.57
C ILE A 187 -28.18 -11.02 4.96
N SER A 188 -29.46 -10.71 4.72
CA SER A 188 -30.55 -11.65 4.87
C SER A 188 -30.90 -12.24 3.51
N TYR A 189 -30.85 -13.55 3.40
CA TYR A 189 -31.32 -14.27 2.22
C TYR A 189 -32.72 -14.78 2.50
N ASN A 190 -33.71 -14.33 1.74
CA ASN A 190 -35.04 -14.90 1.74
C ASN A 190 -35.10 -15.97 0.65
N TRP A 191 -35.10 -17.22 1.05
CA TRP A 191 -35.30 -18.33 0.14
C TRP A 191 -36.78 -18.70 0.15
N THR A 192 -37.43 -18.63 -0.99
CA THR A 192 -38.77 -19.21 -1.17
C THR A 192 -38.60 -20.59 -1.76
N TYR A 193 -38.90 -21.61 -1.00
CA TYR A 193 -38.88 -22.98 -1.48
C TYR A 193 -40.31 -23.40 -1.85
N ASN A 194 -40.47 -23.85 -3.10
CA ASN A 194 -41.64 -24.59 -3.52
C ASN A 194 -41.32 -26.08 -3.39
N LEU A 195 -41.83 -26.70 -2.35
CA LEU A 195 -41.71 -28.14 -2.18
C LEU A 195 -42.78 -28.81 -3.05
N TYR A 196 -42.37 -29.44 -4.14
CA TYR A 196 -43.22 -30.28 -4.93
C TYR A 196 -43.08 -31.72 -4.44
N TYR A 197 -44.16 -32.28 -3.90
CA TYR A 197 -44.24 -33.74 -3.62
C TYR A 197 -44.83 -34.44 -4.85
N GLN A 198 -44.03 -35.23 -5.52
CA GLN A 198 -44.48 -36.24 -6.47
C GLN A 198 -44.44 -37.58 -5.73
N ASN A 199 -45.62 -38.20 -5.65
CA ASN A 199 -45.87 -39.57 -5.13
C ASN A 199 -45.86 -39.69 -3.61
N LEU A 200 -47.05 -39.54 -3.03
CA LEU A 200 -47.35 -40.15 -1.72
C LEU A 200 -47.34 -41.68 -1.88
N PRO A 201 -46.74 -42.42 -0.90
CA PRO A 201 -46.78 -43.85 -0.95
C PRO A 201 -48.24 -44.34 -0.89
N THR A 202 -48.54 -45.25 -1.80
CA THR A 202 -49.83 -45.92 -1.82
C THR A 202 -50.01 -46.76 -0.54
N ARG A 203 -51.03 -46.45 0.22
CA ARG A 203 -51.50 -47.33 1.26
C ARG A 203 -52.73 -48.05 0.70
N ASP A 204 -52.75 -49.38 0.81
CA ASP A 204 -53.84 -50.22 0.38
C ASP A 204 -54.16 -50.25 -1.12
N GLY A 205 -53.12 -50.07 -1.98
CA GLY A 205 -53.27 -50.19 -3.43
C GLY A 205 -54.05 -49.06 -4.11
N GLN A 206 -54.36 -48.00 -3.39
CA GLN A 206 -55.03 -46.81 -3.92
C GLN A 206 -54.00 -45.65 -4.04
N SER A 207 -53.84 -45.17 -5.24
CA SER A 207 -53.05 -43.95 -5.53
C SER A 207 -53.86 -42.72 -5.16
N TYR A 208 -53.50 -42.07 -4.07
CA TYR A 208 -54.04 -40.73 -3.78
C TYR A 208 -53.21 -39.68 -4.53
N GLY A 209 -53.55 -39.49 -5.79
CA GLY A 209 -53.04 -38.43 -6.58
C GLY A 209 -53.66 -37.09 -6.16
N SER A 210 -53.09 -36.41 -5.23
CA SER A 210 -53.38 -35.00 -4.98
C SER A 210 -52.10 -34.23 -4.80
N THR A 211 -51.92 -33.32 -5.71
CA THR A 211 -50.86 -32.32 -5.66
C THR A 211 -51.24 -31.33 -4.56
N PHE A 212 -50.59 -31.47 -3.38
CA PHE A 212 -50.73 -30.45 -2.35
C PHE A 212 -49.74 -29.33 -2.58
N PHE A 213 -50.21 -28.18 -3.01
CA PHE A 213 -49.49 -26.94 -3.00
C PHE A 213 -49.49 -26.40 -1.57
N LEU A 214 -48.39 -26.57 -0.85
CA LEU A 214 -48.15 -25.80 0.35
C LEU A 214 -47.46 -24.52 -0.03
N GLY A 215 -48.23 -23.53 -0.49
CA GLY A 215 -47.79 -22.15 -0.61
C GLY A 215 -47.61 -21.53 0.78
N LYS A 216 -46.67 -22.01 1.57
CA LYS A 216 -46.29 -21.38 2.82
C LYS A 216 -44.88 -20.82 2.65
N THR A 217 -44.77 -19.48 2.70
CA THR A 217 -43.49 -18.81 2.84
C THR A 217 -42.85 -19.27 4.15
N VAL A 218 -41.87 -20.13 4.07
CA VAL A 218 -41.08 -20.51 5.25
C VAL A 218 -40.15 -19.34 5.50
N PRO A 219 -40.08 -18.81 6.73
CA PRO A 219 -39.08 -17.77 7.06
C PRO A 219 -37.69 -18.30 6.68
N GLY A 220 -36.96 -17.56 5.87
CA GLY A 220 -35.65 -17.98 5.35
C GLY A 220 -34.67 -18.27 6.49
N LEU A 221 -33.76 -19.22 6.27
CA LEU A 221 -32.63 -19.46 7.17
C LEU A 221 -31.75 -18.21 7.17
N LYS A 222 -31.61 -17.60 8.34
CA LYS A 222 -30.74 -16.46 8.56
C LYS A 222 -29.36 -16.95 8.99
N PHE A 223 -28.35 -16.77 8.16
CA PHE A 223 -26.95 -17.02 8.52
C PHE A 223 -26.32 -15.72 8.99
N THR A 224 -25.68 -15.73 10.15
CA THR A 224 -24.88 -14.60 10.66
C THR A 224 -23.56 -14.48 9.89
N THR A 225 -23.10 -15.56 9.29
CA THR A 225 -21.95 -15.61 8.39
C THR A 225 -22.34 -16.44 7.17
N PRO A 226 -22.15 -15.96 5.93
CA PRO A 226 -22.47 -16.76 4.76
C PRO A 226 -21.61 -18.03 4.73
N PRO A 227 -22.19 -19.20 4.46
CA PRO A 227 -21.42 -20.43 4.33
C PRO A 227 -20.46 -20.33 3.13
N PRO A 228 -19.28 -20.95 3.19
CA PRO A 228 -18.34 -21.01 2.09
C PRO A 228 -18.99 -21.54 0.81
N THR A 229 -18.51 -21.09 -0.35
CA THR A 229 -18.96 -21.62 -1.65
C THR A 229 -18.71 -23.13 -1.69
N GLY A 230 -19.72 -23.92 -2.05
CA GLY A 230 -19.64 -25.38 -2.07
C GLY A 230 -19.93 -26.07 -0.72
N ALA A 231 -20.22 -25.34 0.34
CA ALA A 231 -20.61 -25.94 1.61
C ALA A 231 -21.98 -26.61 1.49
N ALA A 232 -22.09 -27.86 1.96
CA ALA A 232 -23.37 -28.54 2.10
C ALA A 232 -24.12 -27.98 3.32
N ILE A 233 -25.33 -27.49 3.09
CA ILE A 233 -26.22 -27.02 4.16
C ILE A 233 -27.28 -28.10 4.39
N THR A 234 -27.28 -28.70 5.57
CA THR A 234 -28.29 -29.67 5.97
C THR A 234 -29.30 -28.99 6.90
N ALA A 235 -30.55 -28.92 6.51
CA ALA A 235 -31.62 -28.43 7.36
C ALA A 235 -32.64 -29.57 7.63
N SER A 236 -32.99 -29.76 8.88
CA SER A 236 -34.03 -30.72 9.29
C SER A 236 -35.27 -29.92 9.66
N PHE A 237 -36.40 -30.27 9.04
CA PHE A 237 -37.71 -29.67 9.33
C PHE A 237 -38.61 -30.68 9.95
N ALA A 238 -39.32 -30.33 11.00
CA ALA A 238 -40.47 -31.06 11.48
C ALA A 238 -41.74 -30.38 10.91
N LEU A 239 -42.45 -31.07 10.04
CA LEU A 239 -43.76 -30.64 9.56
C LEU A 239 -44.82 -31.25 10.44
N GLU A 240 -45.55 -30.43 11.19
CA GLU A 240 -46.73 -30.85 11.90
C GLU A 240 -47.94 -30.65 11.00
N TYR A 241 -48.56 -31.73 10.57
CA TYR A 241 -49.83 -31.70 9.88
C TYR A 241 -50.96 -31.93 10.88
N PRO A 242 -51.94 -31.02 10.98
CA PRO A 242 -53.14 -31.30 11.73
C PRO A 242 -54.06 -32.18 10.87
N PHE A 243 -53.76 -33.47 10.74
CA PHE A 243 -54.76 -34.44 10.30
C PHE A 243 -55.56 -34.88 11.51
N LYS A 244 -56.78 -34.41 11.60
CA LYS A 244 -57.75 -34.95 12.55
C LYS A 244 -58.27 -36.31 12.07
N THR A 245 -57.58 -37.35 12.42
CA THR A 245 -58.25 -38.62 12.69
C THR A 245 -58.08 -38.85 14.16
N SER A 246 -59.19 -38.76 14.89
CA SER A 246 -59.35 -39.12 16.29
C SER A 246 -58.01 -39.46 17.02
N ASN A 247 -57.38 -38.44 17.61
CA ASN A 247 -56.38 -38.54 18.65
C ASN A 247 -54.88 -38.73 18.31
N ASN A 248 -54.41 -38.75 17.10
CA ASN A 248 -52.94 -38.84 16.86
C ASN A 248 -52.43 -37.81 15.86
N LEU A 249 -51.47 -36.98 16.29
CA LEU A 249 -50.62 -36.14 15.45
C LEU A 249 -49.56 -37.03 14.77
N LEU A 250 -49.56 -37.06 13.45
CA LEU A 250 -48.47 -37.66 12.67
C LEU A 250 -47.35 -36.62 12.50
N ARG A 251 -46.17 -36.90 13.08
CA ARG A 251 -44.97 -36.12 12.90
C ARG A 251 -44.10 -36.75 11.81
N PHE A 252 -43.75 -35.98 10.80
CA PHE A 252 -42.79 -36.39 9.80
C PHE A 252 -41.54 -35.51 9.93
N THR A 253 -40.36 -36.12 10.05
CA THR A 253 -39.08 -35.44 10.05
C THR A 253 -38.42 -35.65 8.68
N TYR A 254 -38.12 -34.57 7.99
CA TYR A 254 -37.39 -34.61 6.72
C TYR A 254 -36.07 -33.92 6.88
N SER A 255 -35.01 -34.52 6.31
CA SER A 255 -33.71 -33.90 6.15
C SER A 255 -33.54 -33.53 4.68
N VAL A 256 -33.26 -32.25 4.41
CA VAL A 256 -32.99 -31.77 3.07
C VAL A 256 -31.52 -31.33 3.00
N GLN A 257 -30.77 -31.96 2.09
CA GLN A 257 -29.41 -31.52 1.78
C GLN A 257 -29.50 -30.52 0.62
N LEU A 258 -29.05 -29.29 0.87
CA LEU A 258 -28.99 -28.26 -0.14
C LEU A 258 -27.55 -28.13 -0.60
N GLN A 259 -27.29 -28.38 -1.88
CA GLN A 259 -26.05 -28.05 -2.54
C GLN A 259 -26.19 -26.70 -3.22
N ARG A 260 -25.25 -25.80 -2.95
CA ARG A 260 -25.12 -24.55 -3.68
C ARG A 260 -24.30 -24.85 -4.95
N GLY A 261 -24.92 -24.66 -6.11
CA GLY A 261 -24.25 -24.69 -7.41
C GLY A 261 -23.40 -23.43 -7.62
#